data_99ac84c30f230d48832eab30360811b9
#
_entry.id   99ac84c30f230d48832eab30360811b9
#
_cell.length_a   1.000
_cell.length_b   1.000
_cell.length_c   1.000
_cell.angle_alpha   90.00
_cell.angle_beta   90.00
_cell.angle_gamma   90.00
#
_symmetry.space_group_name_H-M   'P 1'
#
loop_
_entity.id
_entity.type
_entity.pdbx_description
1 polymer ?
#
loop_
_entity_poly.entity_id
_entity_poly.type
_entity_poly.pdbx_seq_one_letter_code
_entity_poly.pdbx_strand_id
1 'polypeptide(L)'
;MTIQSGDPLGVFNVTQELPQTSYLVVYPLAVDLTSFEPSISDLAGGEARHRRTYQMTTNAAGVRDYYPGDSLNRIHWPTTARMRRLMTKEFELDPTADIWLYLDLSRDTVAAMPWQPEPPEYGLFALDRSGKRRSAQSNLPPISTEYAVTVTASLARFFLTRNRAVGMNSHGRMREFLQADRGERQLNKIMEALAVVDGVGNLPFEQLIATDGIRLNRNDTLLAVSADPRLEWAYALQMLQRRGVNSIAVVIDGSTFGRATDYIPVLAQLEAAGVPTYVVRRDEAIDAALAHPFRGGGTRRA
;
A
#
# COMPACT_ATOMS: atom_id res chain seq x y z
N MET A 1 -22.33 22.95 -17.02
CA MET A 1 -23.26 23.70 -16.16
C MET A 1 -24.11 24.55 -17.08
N THR A 2 -25.44 24.45 -17.02
CA THR A 2 -26.34 25.24 -17.81
C THR A 2 -26.93 26.34 -16.94
N ILE A 3 -26.76 27.59 -17.34
CA ILE A 3 -27.36 28.73 -16.67
C ILE A 3 -28.54 29.23 -17.54
N GLN A 4 -29.69 29.31 -16.95
CA GLN A 4 -30.89 29.85 -17.62
C GLN A 4 -31.28 31.13 -16.93
N SER A 5 -31.40 32.18 -17.68
CA SER A 5 -31.90 33.49 -17.22
C SER A 5 -33.01 33.93 -18.12
N GLY A 6 -34.11 34.39 -17.54
CA GLY A 6 -35.28 34.88 -18.26
C GLY A 6 -35.89 36.08 -17.58
N ASP A 7 -36.71 36.82 -18.31
CA ASP A 7 -37.50 37.92 -17.78
C ASP A 7 -38.73 37.39 -16.99
N PRO A 8 -39.30 38.15 -16.07
CA PRO A 8 -40.46 37.73 -15.27
C PRO A 8 -41.73 37.44 -16.09
N LEU A 9 -41.79 37.92 -17.34
CA LEU A 9 -42.94 37.73 -18.24
C LEU A 9 -42.72 36.55 -19.20
N GLY A 10 -41.53 35.90 -19.19
CA GLY A 10 -41.23 34.77 -20.05
C GLY A 10 -41.06 35.08 -21.52
N VAL A 11 -40.89 36.35 -21.89
CA VAL A 11 -40.72 36.79 -23.29
C VAL A 11 -39.30 36.58 -23.79
N PHE A 12 -38.34 36.69 -22.88
CA PHE A 12 -36.92 36.45 -23.18
C PHE A 12 -36.38 35.34 -22.25
N ASN A 13 -35.78 34.34 -22.86
CA ASN A 13 -35.12 33.26 -22.16
C ASN A 13 -33.76 33.01 -22.84
N VAL A 14 -32.71 33.22 -22.08
CA VAL A 14 -31.34 32.97 -22.55
C VAL A 14 -30.77 31.77 -21.77
N THR A 15 -30.43 30.75 -22.50
CA THR A 15 -29.75 29.58 -21.97
C THR A 15 -28.31 29.62 -22.40
N GLN A 16 -27.36 29.63 -21.45
CA GLN A 16 -25.94 29.59 -21.70
C GLN A 16 -25.37 28.33 -21.11
N GLU A 17 -24.77 27.51 -21.93
CA GLU A 17 -23.95 26.36 -21.49
C GLU A 17 -22.53 26.83 -21.19
N LEU A 18 -22.11 26.70 -19.95
CA LEU A 18 -20.73 26.93 -19.55
C LEU A 18 -19.99 25.60 -19.59
N PRO A 19 -19.04 25.39 -20.52
CA PRO A 19 -18.24 24.17 -20.60
C PRO A 19 -17.17 24.15 -19.50
N GLN A 20 -17.59 24.24 -18.25
CA GLN A 20 -16.69 24.02 -17.11
C GLN A 20 -16.77 22.56 -16.71
N THR A 21 -15.71 21.83 -17.01
CA THR A 21 -15.52 20.49 -16.49
C THR A 21 -14.77 20.59 -15.17
N SER A 22 -15.42 20.22 -14.08
CA SER A 22 -14.74 20.04 -12.78
C SER A 22 -14.53 18.55 -12.56
N TYR A 23 -13.33 18.19 -12.14
CA TYR A 23 -12.98 16.82 -11.80
C TYR A 23 -13.15 16.65 -10.29
N LEU A 24 -13.88 15.63 -9.90
CA LEU A 24 -13.96 15.17 -8.51
C LEU A 24 -13.18 13.87 -8.40
N VAL A 25 -12.12 13.88 -7.58
CA VAL A 25 -11.36 12.67 -7.27
C VAL A 25 -11.96 12.05 -6.02
N VAL A 26 -12.42 10.81 -6.13
CA VAL A 26 -12.92 10.03 -4.99
C VAL A 26 -11.82 9.07 -4.58
N TYR A 27 -11.31 9.22 -3.36
CA TYR A 27 -10.28 8.34 -2.82
C TYR A 27 -10.86 6.95 -2.53
N PRO A 28 -10.06 5.90 -2.72
CA PRO A 28 -10.47 4.55 -2.35
C PRO A 28 -10.66 4.43 -0.84
N LEU A 29 -11.45 3.45 -0.44
CA LEU A 29 -11.60 3.11 0.97
C LEU A 29 -10.24 2.67 1.53
N ALA A 30 -9.86 3.21 2.67
CA ALA A 30 -8.73 2.72 3.46
C ALA A 30 -9.25 2.31 4.85
N VAL A 31 -9.09 1.05 5.20
CA VAL A 31 -9.50 0.49 6.50
C VAL A 31 -8.38 0.68 7.51
N ASP A 32 -8.73 0.94 8.78
CA ASP A 32 -7.75 0.97 9.86
C ASP A 32 -7.30 -0.46 10.19
N LEU A 33 -6.01 -0.71 10.06
CA LEU A 33 -5.40 -2.00 10.37
C LEU A 33 -4.91 -1.99 11.82
N THR A 34 -5.76 -2.46 12.74
CA THR A 34 -5.48 -2.49 14.17
C THR A 34 -4.78 -3.78 14.57
N SER A 35 -5.06 -4.85 13.87
CA SER A 35 -4.59 -6.20 14.14
C SER A 35 -3.44 -6.66 13.25
N PHE A 36 -3.02 -5.82 12.29
CA PHE A 36 -1.92 -6.12 11.41
C PHE A 36 -0.58 -5.92 12.13
N GLU A 37 0.07 -7.02 12.46
CA GLU A 37 1.38 -7.05 13.09
C GLU A 37 2.36 -7.85 12.21
N PRO A 38 2.92 -7.24 11.16
CA PRO A 38 3.99 -7.89 10.42
C PRO A 38 5.18 -8.07 11.36
N SER A 39 5.75 -9.27 11.40
CA SER A 39 6.91 -9.56 12.25
C SER A 39 8.02 -8.54 11.98
N ILE A 40 8.66 -8.03 13.04
CA ILE A 40 9.78 -7.08 12.91
C ILE A 40 10.91 -7.69 12.07
N SER A 41 11.08 -9.02 12.11
CA SER A 41 11.97 -9.77 11.23
C SER A 41 11.58 -9.69 9.75
N ASP A 42 10.30 -9.48 9.46
CA ASP A 42 9.78 -9.38 8.08
C ASP A 42 9.88 -7.95 7.54
N LEU A 43 9.98 -6.97 8.44
CA LEU A 43 10.09 -5.55 8.11
C LEU A 43 11.52 -4.99 8.18
N ALA A 44 12.37 -5.63 8.98
CA ALA A 44 13.77 -5.26 9.10
C ALA A 44 14.59 -6.53 8.88
N GLY A 45 15.46 -6.52 7.89
CA GLY A 45 16.47 -7.57 7.78
C GLY A 45 17.16 -7.74 9.13
N GLY A 46 17.07 -8.94 9.70
CA GLY A 46 17.68 -9.27 10.96
C GLY A 46 19.13 -8.81 11.02
N GLU A 47 19.56 -8.26 12.15
CA GLU A 47 20.84 -7.63 12.43
C GLU A 47 21.12 -6.35 11.63
N ALA A 48 20.92 -5.23 12.30
CA ALA A 48 21.37 -3.91 11.86
C ALA A 48 22.89 -3.91 11.62
N ARG A 49 23.32 -4.34 10.44
CA ARG A 49 24.66 -4.03 9.94
C ARG A 49 24.68 -2.56 9.56
N HIS A 50 25.28 -1.74 10.42
CA HIS A 50 25.55 -0.34 10.16
C HIS A 50 26.15 -0.13 8.75
N ARG A 51 25.33 0.27 7.80
CA ARG A 51 25.78 0.79 6.51
C ARG A 51 25.54 2.30 6.47
N ARG A 52 26.62 3.04 6.26
CA ARG A 52 26.61 4.48 6.04
C ARG A 52 25.88 4.77 4.73
N THR A 53 24.65 5.27 4.81
CA THR A 53 23.90 5.83 3.69
C THR A 53 23.82 7.35 3.86
N TYR A 54 23.90 8.11 2.77
CA TYR A 54 24.05 9.57 2.80
C TYR A 54 22.76 10.36 3.06
N GLN A 55 21.66 9.74 3.44
CA GLN A 55 20.42 10.44 3.80
C GLN A 55 20.39 10.74 5.30
N MET A 56 20.32 12.03 5.64
CA MET A 56 20.35 12.51 7.01
C MET A 56 18.97 12.49 7.65
N THR A 57 18.85 11.83 8.80
CA THR A 57 17.73 12.03 9.72
C THR A 57 18.02 13.21 10.64
N THR A 58 16.98 13.90 11.10
CA THR A 58 17.09 15.04 12.02
C THR A 58 17.42 14.64 13.47
N ASN A 59 17.41 13.36 13.79
CA ASN A 59 17.73 12.83 15.11
C ASN A 59 19.24 12.59 15.26
N ALA A 60 19.87 13.31 16.18
CA ALA A 60 21.27 13.08 16.54
C ALA A 60 21.34 11.87 17.47
N ALA A 61 21.88 10.75 16.99
CA ALA A 61 22.06 9.52 17.75
C ALA A 61 23.24 9.56 18.72
N GLY A 62 24.22 10.42 18.44
CA GLY A 62 25.42 10.53 19.24
C GLY A 62 26.24 11.79 18.94
N VAL A 63 27.36 11.90 19.64
CA VAL A 63 28.33 12.98 19.43
C VAL A 63 29.70 12.32 19.41
N ARG A 64 30.48 12.54 18.34
CA ARG A 64 31.86 12.07 18.20
C ARG A 64 32.85 13.21 18.11
N ASP A 65 34.12 12.90 18.21
CA ASP A 65 35.16 13.88 17.96
C ASP A 65 35.12 14.42 16.53
N TYR A 66 35.36 15.68 16.36
CA TYR A 66 35.46 16.35 15.06
C TYR A 66 36.71 15.87 14.31
N TYR A 67 36.53 15.56 13.03
CA TYR A 67 37.64 15.31 12.11
C TYR A 67 37.71 16.36 11.03
N PRO A 68 38.94 16.75 10.58
CA PRO A 68 39.10 17.66 9.45
C PRO A 68 38.33 17.18 8.23
N GLY A 69 37.39 17.99 7.72
CA GLY A 69 36.45 17.66 6.66
C GLY A 69 35.00 17.51 7.09
N ASP A 70 34.73 17.46 8.39
CA ASP A 70 33.38 17.54 8.90
C ASP A 70 32.78 18.94 8.72
N SER A 71 31.50 19.03 8.36
CA SER A 71 30.81 20.31 8.22
C SER A 71 30.67 21.03 9.58
N LEU A 72 31.04 22.29 9.65
CA LEU A 72 30.92 23.09 10.86
C LEU A 72 29.48 23.24 11.38
N ASN A 73 28.50 23.13 10.49
CA ASN A 73 27.07 23.16 10.86
C ASN A 73 26.65 21.99 11.76
N ARG A 74 27.48 20.94 11.83
CA ARG A 74 27.22 19.72 12.61
C ARG A 74 27.88 19.76 13.99
N ILE A 75 28.57 20.81 14.36
CA ILE A 75 29.18 20.91 15.67
C ILE A 75 28.10 20.93 16.76
N HIS A 76 28.27 20.06 17.77
CA HIS A 76 27.42 20.04 18.94
C HIS A 76 28.01 20.93 20.02
N TRP A 77 27.69 22.25 19.97
CA TRP A 77 28.24 23.25 20.83
C TRP A 77 28.15 22.94 22.33
N PRO A 78 27.02 22.44 22.87
CA PRO A 78 26.93 22.13 24.30
C PRO A 78 27.94 21.07 24.75
N THR A 79 28.15 20.00 23.97
CA THR A 79 29.16 18.99 24.31
C THR A 79 30.58 19.49 24.06
N THR A 80 30.79 20.25 22.98
CA THR A 80 32.09 20.90 22.71
C THR A 80 32.53 21.76 23.89
N ALA A 81 31.63 22.59 24.45
CA ALA A 81 31.93 23.42 25.62
C ALA A 81 32.27 22.57 26.86
N ARG A 82 31.57 21.45 27.07
CA ARG A 82 31.78 20.59 28.23
C ARG A 82 33.08 19.78 28.11
N MET A 83 33.34 19.27 26.90
CA MET A 83 34.50 18.39 26.65
C MET A 83 35.79 19.15 26.27
N ARG A 84 35.70 20.48 26.04
CA ARG A 84 36.79 21.35 25.61
C ARG A 84 37.50 20.89 24.33
N ARG A 85 36.81 20.19 23.47
CA ARG A 85 37.26 19.74 22.15
C ARG A 85 36.08 19.76 21.21
N LEU A 86 36.34 19.96 19.92
CA LEU A 86 35.26 20.02 18.92
C LEU A 86 34.55 18.65 18.80
N MET A 87 33.24 18.67 18.99
CA MET A 87 32.39 17.53 18.93
C MET A 87 31.36 17.70 17.82
N THR A 88 31.27 16.72 16.95
CA THR A 88 30.33 16.71 15.82
C THR A 88 29.14 15.81 16.13
N LYS A 89 27.94 16.29 15.80
CA LYS A 89 26.70 15.47 15.87
C LYS A 89 26.83 14.29 14.93
N GLU A 90 26.74 13.10 15.47
CA GLU A 90 26.61 11.88 14.71
C GLU A 90 25.12 11.61 14.54
N PHE A 91 24.66 11.68 13.29
CA PHE A 91 23.30 11.34 12.97
C PHE A 91 23.24 9.84 12.75
N GLU A 92 22.38 9.18 13.48
CA GLU A 92 22.05 7.77 13.19
C GLU A 92 21.39 7.77 11.82
N LEU A 93 22.02 7.09 10.93
CA LEU A 93 21.39 6.70 9.69
C LEU A 93 20.41 5.60 10.10
N ASP A 94 19.17 6.02 10.32
CA ASP A 94 18.08 5.06 10.45
C ASP A 94 18.15 4.18 9.18
N PRO A 95 18.46 2.88 9.28
CA PRO A 95 18.35 1.98 8.16
C PRO A 95 16.86 1.78 7.90
N THR A 96 16.21 2.86 7.43
CA THR A 96 14.82 2.79 7.04
C THR A 96 14.75 1.95 5.80
N ALA A 97 14.47 0.69 6.00
CA ALA A 97 13.98 -0.16 4.95
C ALA A 97 12.73 0.53 4.37
N ASP A 98 12.81 0.95 3.12
CA ASP A 98 11.67 1.49 2.42
C ASP A 98 10.63 0.39 2.23
N ILE A 99 9.38 0.76 2.31
CA ILE A 99 8.26 -0.14 2.09
C ILE A 99 7.71 0.12 0.70
N TRP A 100 7.65 -0.93 -0.09
CA TRP A 100 7.17 -0.87 -1.46
C TRP A 100 5.88 -1.66 -1.60
N LEU A 101 4.82 -1.01 -2.05
CA LEU A 101 3.55 -1.62 -2.36
C LEU A 101 3.47 -1.89 -3.85
N TYR A 102 3.48 -3.15 -4.25
CA TYR A 102 3.30 -3.56 -5.63
C TYR A 102 1.88 -4.09 -5.78
N LEU A 103 1.11 -3.43 -6.64
CA LEU A 103 -0.29 -3.75 -6.89
C LEU A 103 -0.44 -4.36 -8.28
N ASP A 104 -0.98 -5.56 -8.34
CA ASP A 104 -1.35 -6.24 -9.56
C ASP A 104 -2.65 -5.68 -10.13
N LEU A 105 -2.58 -5.15 -11.33
CA LEU A 105 -3.72 -4.62 -12.10
C LEU A 105 -3.87 -5.33 -13.44
N SER A 106 -3.31 -6.53 -13.57
CA SER A 106 -3.42 -7.33 -14.77
C SER A 106 -4.87 -7.72 -15.02
N ARG A 107 -5.38 -7.50 -16.22
CA ARG A 107 -6.78 -7.83 -16.56
C ARG A 107 -7.10 -9.31 -16.41
N ASP A 108 -6.10 -10.16 -16.61
CA ASP A 108 -6.28 -11.62 -16.55
C ASP A 108 -6.49 -12.13 -15.12
N THR A 109 -6.23 -11.31 -14.09
CA THR A 109 -6.37 -11.65 -12.68
C THR A 109 -7.66 -11.09 -12.07
N VAL A 110 -8.39 -10.25 -12.80
CA VAL A 110 -9.63 -9.65 -12.34
C VAL A 110 -10.72 -10.71 -12.22
N ALA A 111 -11.31 -10.80 -11.05
CA ALA A 111 -12.52 -11.57 -10.77
C ALA A 111 -13.62 -10.63 -10.28
N ALA A 112 -14.82 -10.74 -10.82
CA ALA A 112 -15.92 -9.85 -10.50
C ALA A 112 -17.24 -10.61 -10.48
N MET A 113 -18.11 -10.26 -9.53
CA MET A 113 -19.48 -10.72 -9.48
C MET A 113 -20.44 -9.59 -9.86
N PRO A 114 -21.62 -9.92 -10.43
CA PRO A 114 -22.66 -8.92 -10.63
C PRO A 114 -22.97 -8.19 -9.32
N TRP A 115 -22.93 -6.86 -9.36
CA TRP A 115 -23.20 -6.03 -8.20
C TRP A 115 -24.05 -4.83 -8.60
N GLN A 116 -24.97 -4.46 -7.74
CA GLN A 116 -25.72 -3.24 -7.84
C GLN A 116 -25.46 -2.44 -6.56
N PRO A 117 -25.08 -1.15 -6.68
CA PRO A 117 -24.88 -0.31 -5.51
C PRO A 117 -26.19 -0.25 -4.72
N GLU A 118 -26.16 -0.63 -3.47
CA GLU A 118 -27.28 -0.37 -2.59
C GLU A 118 -27.43 1.15 -2.45
N PRO A 119 -28.65 1.69 -2.60
CA PRO A 119 -28.86 3.12 -2.41
C PRO A 119 -28.37 3.48 -1.00
N PRO A 120 -27.70 4.64 -0.85
CA PRO A 120 -27.27 5.08 0.46
C PRO A 120 -28.53 5.22 1.35
N GLU A 121 -28.66 4.39 2.36
CA GLU A 121 -29.66 4.60 3.39
C GLU A 121 -29.29 5.87 4.14
N TYR A 122 -29.97 6.97 3.79
CA TYR A 122 -29.89 8.24 4.50
C TYR A 122 -30.53 8.08 5.88
N GLY A 123 -29.72 7.73 6.88
CA GLY A 123 -30.17 7.64 8.26
C GLY A 123 -28.99 7.57 9.23
N LEU A 124 -29.14 8.25 10.37
CA LEU A 124 -28.18 8.23 11.50
C LEU A 124 -27.89 6.80 12.03
N PHE A 125 -28.60 5.77 11.52
CA PHE A 125 -28.58 4.41 11.99
C PHE A 125 -28.64 3.41 10.83
N ALA A 126 -27.65 3.45 9.92
CA ALA A 126 -27.47 2.35 8.98
C ALA A 126 -26.97 1.12 9.77
N LEU A 127 -27.88 0.38 10.36
CA LEU A 127 -27.64 -0.89 11.00
C LEU A 127 -27.86 -2.00 9.97
N ASP A 128 -27.01 -3.00 9.95
CA ASP A 128 -27.24 -4.21 9.17
C ASP A 128 -28.42 -5.02 9.76
N ARG A 129 -28.86 -6.08 9.09
CA ARG A 129 -29.94 -6.97 9.57
C ARG A 129 -29.63 -7.61 10.94
N SER A 130 -28.40 -7.53 11.43
CA SER A 130 -27.93 -7.99 12.74
C SER A 130 -27.88 -6.89 13.78
N GLY A 131 -28.22 -5.63 13.45
CA GLY A 131 -28.18 -4.48 14.34
C GLY A 131 -26.79 -3.92 14.56
N LYS A 132 -25.78 -4.32 13.77
CA LYS A 132 -24.43 -3.75 13.81
C LYS A 132 -24.33 -2.60 12.79
N ARG A 133 -23.54 -1.57 13.13
CA ARG A 133 -23.16 -0.54 12.15
C ARG A 133 -22.53 -1.21 10.93
N ARG A 134 -23.10 -0.99 9.75
CA ARG A 134 -22.48 -1.40 8.49
C ARG A 134 -21.10 -0.76 8.41
N SER A 135 -20.08 -1.58 8.26
CA SER A 135 -18.75 -1.05 7.99
C SER A 135 -18.74 -0.46 6.58
N ALA A 136 -17.91 0.58 6.36
CA ALA A 136 -17.74 1.12 5.00
C ALA A 136 -17.33 0.04 3.98
N GLN A 137 -16.71 -1.03 4.45
CA GLN A 137 -16.32 -2.18 3.65
C GLN A 137 -17.51 -3.01 3.12
N SER A 138 -18.68 -3.01 3.81
CA SER A 138 -19.86 -3.77 3.34
C SER A 138 -20.45 -3.24 2.04
N ASN A 139 -20.03 -2.06 1.60
CA ASN A 139 -20.44 -1.42 0.35
C ASN A 139 -19.38 -1.51 -0.76
N LEU A 140 -18.32 -2.28 -0.54
CA LEU A 140 -17.27 -2.47 -1.53
C LEU A 140 -17.79 -3.35 -2.68
N PRO A 141 -17.62 -2.94 -3.94
CA PRO A 141 -17.98 -3.78 -5.07
C PRO A 141 -17.29 -5.14 -4.99
N PRO A 142 -17.97 -6.26 -5.27
CA PRO A 142 -17.38 -7.59 -5.21
C PRO A 142 -16.48 -7.84 -6.43
N ILE A 143 -15.46 -7.04 -6.56
CA ILE A 143 -14.44 -7.06 -7.61
C ILE A 143 -13.08 -7.22 -6.95
N SER A 144 -12.28 -8.20 -7.35
CA SER A 144 -10.98 -8.47 -6.74
C SER A 144 -10.03 -7.26 -6.78
N THR A 145 -10.11 -6.45 -7.84
CA THR A 145 -9.31 -5.22 -7.97
C THR A 145 -9.69 -4.18 -6.91
N GLU A 146 -10.98 -4.00 -6.60
CA GLU A 146 -11.43 -3.05 -5.57
C GLU A 146 -10.92 -3.46 -4.18
N TYR A 147 -10.91 -4.76 -3.90
CA TYR A 147 -10.33 -5.29 -2.66
C TYR A 147 -8.81 -5.10 -2.63
N ALA A 148 -8.12 -5.35 -3.75
CA ALA A 148 -6.68 -5.13 -3.85
C ALA A 148 -6.31 -3.66 -3.66
N VAL A 149 -7.07 -2.73 -4.26
CA VAL A 149 -6.92 -1.27 -4.08
C VAL A 149 -7.16 -0.88 -2.63
N THR A 150 -8.24 -1.36 -2.01
CA THR A 150 -8.58 -1.09 -0.61
C THR A 150 -7.49 -1.61 0.35
N VAL A 151 -6.97 -2.80 0.11
CA VAL A 151 -5.85 -3.37 0.88
C VAL A 151 -4.60 -2.51 0.72
N THR A 152 -4.25 -2.13 -0.50
CA THR A 152 -3.07 -1.29 -0.79
C THR A 152 -3.20 0.09 -0.13
N ALA A 153 -4.36 0.73 -0.21
CA ALA A 153 -4.65 2.00 0.47
C ALA A 153 -4.54 1.88 2.01
N SER A 154 -5.05 0.77 2.56
CA SER A 154 -5.00 0.50 4.00
C SER A 154 -3.58 0.28 4.49
N LEU A 155 -2.78 -0.49 3.75
CA LEU A 155 -1.36 -0.72 4.04
C LEU A 155 -0.54 0.57 3.91
N ALA A 156 -0.79 1.38 2.86
CA ALA A 156 -0.14 2.68 2.71
C ALA A 156 -0.40 3.58 3.92
N ARG A 157 -1.67 3.70 4.34
CA ARG A 157 -2.05 4.47 5.52
C ARG A 157 -1.41 3.91 6.79
N PHE A 158 -1.44 2.59 6.98
CA PHE A 158 -0.85 1.93 8.15
C PHE A 158 0.64 2.26 8.33
N PHE A 159 1.43 2.18 7.26
CA PHE A 159 2.86 2.42 7.34
C PHE A 159 3.21 3.92 7.40
N LEU A 160 2.52 4.76 6.65
CA LEU A 160 2.77 6.21 6.64
C LEU A 160 2.40 6.88 7.97
N THR A 161 1.33 6.44 8.63
CA THR A 161 0.98 6.92 9.99
C THR A 161 2.02 6.51 11.04
N ARG A 162 2.78 5.45 10.78
CA ARG A 162 3.93 5.01 11.60
C ARG A 162 5.26 5.61 11.14
N ASN A 163 5.19 6.69 10.34
CA ASN A 163 6.34 7.42 9.82
C ASN A 163 7.33 6.56 9.02
N ARG A 164 6.85 5.49 8.34
CA ARG A 164 7.66 4.69 7.41
C ARG A 164 7.63 5.33 6.03
N ALA A 165 8.73 5.23 5.29
CA ALA A 165 8.75 5.61 3.88
C ALA A 165 8.04 4.54 3.05
N VAL A 166 7.05 4.96 2.24
CA VAL A 166 6.24 4.07 1.41
C VAL A 166 6.30 4.51 -0.05
N GLY A 167 6.72 3.60 -0.91
CA GLY A 167 6.61 3.71 -2.36
C GLY A 167 5.49 2.82 -2.90
N MET A 168 5.03 3.11 -4.11
CA MET A 168 4.02 2.29 -4.78
C MET A 168 4.41 2.06 -6.24
N ASN A 169 4.11 0.87 -6.74
CA ASN A 169 4.28 0.52 -8.15
C ASN A 169 3.11 -0.33 -8.62
N SER A 170 2.49 0.08 -9.71
CA SER A 170 1.42 -0.67 -10.37
C SER A 170 1.44 -0.41 -11.87
N HIS A 171 0.84 -1.31 -12.62
CA HIS A 171 0.73 -1.20 -14.07
C HIS A 171 -0.69 -1.57 -14.52
N GLY A 172 -1.57 -0.56 -14.54
CA GLY A 172 -2.90 -0.66 -15.13
C GLY A 172 -2.88 -0.20 -16.61
N ARG A 173 -3.73 0.74 -16.96
CA ARG A 173 -3.72 1.41 -18.27
C ARG A 173 -2.42 2.20 -18.46
N MET A 174 -1.95 2.80 -17.39
CA MET A 174 -0.66 3.49 -17.32
C MET A 174 0.16 2.89 -16.18
N ARG A 175 1.45 3.14 -16.20
CA ARG A 175 2.33 2.77 -15.12
C ARG A 175 2.34 3.87 -14.07
N GLU A 176 2.00 3.49 -12.83
CA GLU A 176 2.08 4.34 -11.67
C GLU A 176 3.29 3.94 -10.82
N PHE A 177 4.31 4.78 -10.79
CA PHE A 177 5.50 4.56 -9.99
C PHE A 177 5.72 5.76 -9.07
N LEU A 178 5.44 5.58 -7.79
CA LEU A 178 5.63 6.57 -6.74
C LEU A 178 6.85 6.19 -5.91
N GLN A 179 7.88 7.04 -5.94
CA GLN A 179 9.08 6.89 -5.11
C GLN A 179 8.69 6.85 -3.63
N ALA A 180 9.44 6.06 -2.84
CA ALA A 180 9.22 5.98 -1.41
C ALA A 180 9.47 7.33 -0.74
N ASP A 181 8.50 7.81 0.04
CA ASP A 181 8.53 9.05 0.80
C ASP A 181 7.64 8.88 2.05
N ARG A 182 7.66 9.88 2.96
CA ARG A 182 6.97 9.84 4.25
C ARG A 182 5.88 10.92 4.34
N GLY A 183 5.00 10.75 5.32
CA GLY A 183 4.03 11.76 5.74
C GLY A 183 2.78 11.84 4.87
N GLU A 184 1.89 12.79 5.22
CA GLU A 184 0.56 12.93 4.62
C GLU A 184 0.60 13.25 3.12
N ARG A 185 1.60 14.02 2.68
CA ARG A 185 1.74 14.33 1.24
C ARG A 185 1.92 13.06 0.40
N GLN A 186 2.69 12.11 0.91
CA GLN A 186 2.88 10.83 0.24
C GLN A 186 1.61 9.99 0.27
N LEU A 187 0.89 9.99 1.39
CA LEU A 187 -0.41 9.32 1.48
C LEU A 187 -1.38 9.85 0.43
N ASN A 188 -1.50 11.17 0.32
CA ASN A 188 -2.39 11.80 -0.67
C ASN A 188 -2.00 11.41 -2.11
N LYS A 189 -0.70 11.42 -2.45
CA LYS A 189 -0.24 10.96 -3.78
C LYS A 189 -0.63 9.51 -4.06
N ILE A 190 -0.46 8.62 -3.08
CA ILE A 190 -0.83 7.20 -3.24
C ILE A 190 -2.35 7.08 -3.38
N MET A 191 -3.13 7.80 -2.58
CA MET A 191 -4.60 7.76 -2.67
C MET A 191 -5.11 8.32 -4.00
N GLU A 192 -4.50 9.39 -4.52
CA GLU A 192 -4.81 9.95 -5.84
C GLU A 192 -4.50 8.96 -6.96
N ALA A 193 -3.32 8.32 -6.92
CA ALA A 193 -2.95 7.29 -7.87
C ALA A 193 -3.93 6.12 -7.83
N LEU A 194 -4.26 5.62 -6.63
CA LEU A 194 -5.20 4.51 -6.44
C LEU A 194 -6.66 4.87 -6.82
N ALA A 195 -7.02 6.15 -6.83
CA ALA A 195 -8.37 6.59 -7.24
C ALA A 195 -8.62 6.47 -8.75
N VAL A 196 -7.57 6.38 -9.55
CA VAL A 196 -7.65 6.36 -11.02
C VAL A 196 -7.20 5.04 -11.65
N VAL A 197 -6.72 4.08 -10.83
CA VAL A 197 -6.29 2.78 -11.35
C VAL A 197 -7.48 1.91 -11.74
N ASP A 198 -7.27 1.11 -12.77
CA ASP A 198 -8.21 0.11 -13.24
C ASP A 198 -7.50 -1.24 -13.51
N GLY A 199 -8.24 -2.34 -13.40
CA GLY A 199 -7.74 -3.70 -13.61
C GLY A 199 -7.66 -4.07 -15.09
N VAL A 200 -7.08 -3.23 -15.95
CA VAL A 200 -6.97 -3.43 -17.40
C VAL A 200 -5.51 -3.54 -17.88
N GLY A 201 -4.57 -3.70 -16.96
CA GLY A 201 -3.15 -3.86 -17.27
C GLY A 201 -2.88 -5.05 -18.17
N ASN A 202 -1.93 -4.89 -19.08
CA ASN A 202 -1.47 -5.97 -19.95
C ASN A 202 -0.13 -6.56 -19.51
N LEU A 203 0.52 -5.94 -18.50
CA LEU A 203 1.80 -6.43 -17.99
C LEU A 203 1.53 -7.50 -16.93
N PRO A 204 2.01 -8.73 -17.10
CA PRO A 204 1.93 -9.75 -16.07
C PRO A 204 2.64 -9.32 -14.78
N PHE A 205 2.09 -9.69 -13.62
CA PHE A 205 2.59 -9.23 -12.33
C PHE A 205 4.02 -9.68 -12.04
N GLU A 206 4.38 -10.90 -12.45
CA GLU A 206 5.76 -11.42 -12.35
C GLU A 206 6.75 -10.55 -13.12
N GLN A 207 6.35 -9.99 -14.28
CA GLN A 207 7.22 -9.11 -15.06
C GLN A 207 7.39 -7.76 -14.37
N LEU A 208 6.33 -7.21 -13.76
CA LEU A 208 6.42 -5.99 -12.95
C LEU A 208 7.41 -6.18 -11.80
N ILE A 209 7.29 -7.31 -11.06
CA ILE A 209 8.19 -7.64 -9.96
C ILE A 209 9.62 -7.82 -10.46
N ALA A 210 9.83 -8.53 -11.55
CA ALA A 210 11.17 -8.80 -12.08
C ALA A 210 11.87 -7.54 -12.59
N THR A 211 11.14 -6.67 -13.33
CA THR A 211 11.69 -5.48 -13.95
C THR A 211 12.01 -4.40 -12.91
N ASP A 212 11.06 -4.11 -12.02
CA ASP A 212 11.20 -3.01 -11.08
C ASP A 212 11.79 -3.45 -9.73
N GLY A 213 11.69 -4.73 -9.41
CA GLY A 213 12.34 -5.32 -8.24
C GLY A 213 13.87 -5.19 -8.24
N ILE A 214 14.48 -4.97 -9.40
CA ILE A 214 15.93 -4.70 -9.53
C ILE A 214 16.32 -3.42 -8.77
N ARG A 215 15.41 -2.45 -8.67
CA ARG A 215 15.63 -1.16 -8.00
C ARG A 215 15.57 -1.24 -6.49
N LEU A 216 14.99 -2.33 -5.96
CA LEU A 216 14.87 -2.52 -4.52
C LEU A 216 16.22 -2.83 -3.90
N ASN A 217 16.49 -2.20 -2.79
CA ASN A 217 17.69 -2.43 -2.01
C ASN A 217 17.55 -3.67 -1.12
N ARG A 218 18.66 -4.21 -0.67
CA ARG A 218 18.64 -5.14 0.45
C ARG A 218 18.07 -4.43 1.66
N ASN A 219 17.23 -5.06 2.41
CA ASN A 219 16.47 -4.56 3.54
C ASN A 219 15.17 -3.82 3.18
N ASP A 220 14.93 -3.43 1.92
CA ASP A 220 13.60 -2.95 1.54
C ASP A 220 12.57 -4.06 1.78
N THR A 221 11.35 -3.65 2.07
CA THR A 221 10.23 -4.57 2.23
C THR A 221 9.27 -4.38 1.08
N LEU A 222 9.05 -5.43 0.31
CA LEU A 222 8.06 -5.48 -0.76
C LEU A 222 6.79 -6.15 -0.26
N LEU A 223 5.66 -5.45 -0.33
CA LEU A 223 4.33 -6.04 -0.17
C LEU A 223 3.70 -6.18 -1.55
N ALA A 224 3.52 -7.41 -1.99
CA ALA A 224 2.92 -7.74 -3.27
C ALA A 224 1.44 -8.09 -3.08
N VAL A 225 0.54 -7.32 -3.69
CA VAL A 225 -0.91 -7.51 -3.61
C VAL A 225 -1.40 -7.99 -4.97
N SER A 226 -1.91 -9.22 -5.04
CA SER A 226 -2.36 -9.82 -6.30
C SER A 226 -3.54 -10.77 -6.12
N ALA A 227 -4.37 -10.89 -7.15
CA ALA A 227 -5.38 -11.92 -7.32
C ALA A 227 -4.96 -13.00 -8.34
N ASP A 228 -3.68 -13.08 -8.68
CA ASP A 228 -3.16 -14.04 -9.64
C ASP A 228 -2.98 -15.42 -8.97
N PRO A 229 -3.66 -16.48 -9.48
CA PRO A 229 -3.49 -17.85 -8.98
C PRO A 229 -2.24 -18.54 -9.54
N ARG A 230 -1.55 -17.94 -10.52
CA ARG A 230 -0.38 -18.52 -11.17
C ARG A 230 0.84 -18.45 -10.26
N LEU A 231 1.80 -19.33 -10.49
CA LEU A 231 2.99 -19.50 -9.63
C LEU A 231 4.11 -18.51 -9.95
N GLU A 232 4.10 -17.90 -11.14
CA GLU A 232 5.19 -17.12 -11.68
C GLU A 232 5.58 -15.94 -10.80
N TRP A 233 4.61 -15.22 -10.25
CA TRP A 233 4.88 -14.10 -9.36
C TRP A 233 5.40 -14.55 -7.98
N ALA A 234 4.98 -15.75 -7.50
CA ALA A 234 5.53 -16.32 -6.28
C ALA A 234 7.02 -16.68 -6.45
N TYR A 235 7.41 -17.21 -7.61
CA TYR A 235 8.82 -17.41 -7.95
C TYR A 235 9.59 -16.09 -8.04
N ALA A 236 8.98 -15.05 -8.61
CA ALA A 236 9.61 -13.73 -8.67
C ALA A 236 9.87 -13.16 -7.27
N LEU A 237 8.94 -13.31 -6.32
CA LEU A 237 9.13 -12.92 -4.92
C LEU A 237 10.24 -13.73 -4.26
N GLN A 238 10.30 -15.05 -4.50
CA GLN A 238 11.36 -15.92 -3.98
C GLN A 238 12.75 -15.46 -4.46
N MET A 239 12.85 -15.04 -5.72
CA MET A 239 14.11 -14.51 -6.26
C MET A 239 14.53 -13.21 -5.58
N LEU A 240 13.57 -12.33 -5.26
CA LEU A 240 13.85 -11.09 -4.52
C LEU A 240 14.32 -11.37 -3.09
N GLN A 241 13.69 -12.33 -2.40
CA GLN A 241 14.14 -12.75 -1.07
C GLN A 241 15.59 -13.27 -1.08
N ARG A 242 15.97 -14.06 -2.09
CA ARG A 242 17.37 -14.54 -2.24
C ARG A 242 18.35 -13.37 -2.44
N ARG A 243 17.88 -12.24 -2.95
CA ARG A 243 18.66 -11.00 -3.07
C ARG A 243 18.72 -10.18 -1.77
N GLY A 244 17.97 -10.58 -0.75
CA GLY A 244 17.88 -9.90 0.55
C GLY A 244 16.81 -8.83 0.63
N VAL A 245 15.83 -8.80 -0.30
CA VAL A 245 14.62 -7.98 -0.22
C VAL A 245 13.59 -8.76 0.59
N ASN A 246 13.05 -8.17 1.64
CA ASN A 246 11.98 -8.81 2.41
C ASN A 246 10.69 -8.77 1.58
N SER A 247 10.05 -9.91 1.41
CA SER A 247 8.83 -10.01 0.62
C SER A 247 7.67 -10.49 1.47
N ILE A 248 6.54 -9.83 1.34
CA ILE A 248 5.26 -10.18 1.96
C ILE A 248 4.23 -10.28 0.83
N ALA A 249 3.41 -11.32 0.82
CA ALA A 249 2.36 -11.52 -0.15
C ALA A 249 0.99 -11.26 0.46
N VAL A 250 0.13 -10.55 -0.27
CA VAL A 250 -1.30 -10.45 0.02
C VAL A 250 -2.06 -10.99 -1.17
N VAL A 251 -2.65 -12.14 -0.99
CA VAL A 251 -3.41 -12.87 -2.02
C VAL A 251 -4.88 -12.51 -1.88
N ILE A 252 -5.45 -11.92 -2.92
CA ILE A 252 -6.90 -11.74 -3.04
C ILE A 252 -7.48 -13.02 -3.64
N ASP A 253 -8.21 -13.78 -2.86
CA ASP A 253 -8.79 -15.07 -3.28
C ASP A 253 -9.93 -14.85 -4.27
N GLY A 254 -9.60 -14.83 -5.56
CA GLY A 254 -10.55 -14.62 -6.66
C GLY A 254 -11.64 -15.69 -6.76
N SER A 255 -11.47 -16.84 -6.13
CA SER A 255 -12.51 -17.87 -6.09
C SER A 255 -13.76 -17.40 -5.36
N THR A 256 -13.58 -16.52 -4.37
CA THR A 256 -14.68 -15.90 -3.60
C THR A 256 -15.42 -14.80 -4.39
N PHE A 257 -14.85 -14.38 -5.53
CA PHE A 257 -15.43 -13.40 -6.46
C PHE A 257 -15.98 -14.07 -7.73
N GLY A 258 -16.29 -15.38 -7.67
CA GLY A 258 -16.92 -16.11 -8.77
C GLY A 258 -15.97 -16.68 -9.82
N ARG A 259 -14.67 -16.58 -9.62
CA ARG A 259 -13.67 -17.18 -10.51
C ARG A 259 -13.43 -18.65 -10.09
N ALA A 260 -13.70 -19.58 -10.98
CA ALA A 260 -13.40 -21.00 -10.73
C ALA A 260 -11.89 -21.27 -10.84
N THR A 261 -11.14 -20.92 -9.79
CA THR A 261 -9.66 -21.04 -9.79
C THR A 261 -9.21 -21.51 -8.42
N ASP A 262 -8.19 -22.38 -8.42
CA ASP A 262 -7.55 -22.89 -7.19
C ASP A 262 -6.34 -22.04 -6.82
N TYR A 263 -6.34 -21.51 -5.61
CA TYR A 263 -5.23 -20.73 -5.05
C TYR A 263 -4.29 -21.56 -4.16
N ILE A 264 -4.61 -22.83 -3.89
CA ILE A 264 -3.77 -23.71 -3.06
C ILE A 264 -2.34 -23.80 -3.60
N PRO A 265 -2.10 -23.99 -4.91
CA PRO A 265 -0.74 -24.10 -5.42
C PRO A 265 0.12 -22.85 -5.18
N VAL A 266 -0.43 -21.65 -5.40
CA VAL A 266 0.34 -20.40 -5.19
C VAL A 266 0.59 -20.16 -3.70
N LEU A 267 -0.37 -20.46 -2.83
CA LEU A 267 -0.20 -20.35 -1.38
C LEU A 267 0.87 -21.33 -0.88
N ALA A 268 0.86 -22.58 -1.35
CA ALA A 268 1.88 -23.57 -1.01
C ALA A 268 3.28 -23.14 -1.49
N GLN A 269 3.38 -22.55 -2.69
CA GLN A 269 4.65 -22.05 -3.21
C GLN A 269 5.18 -20.87 -2.41
N LEU A 270 4.32 -19.93 -2.01
CA LEU A 270 4.70 -18.78 -1.17
C LEU A 270 5.16 -19.25 0.22
N GLU A 271 4.46 -20.21 0.82
CA GLU A 271 4.85 -20.82 2.09
C GLU A 271 6.18 -21.55 1.97
N ALA A 272 6.38 -22.36 0.93
CA ALA A 272 7.64 -23.06 0.65
C ALA A 272 8.82 -22.09 0.41
N ALA A 273 8.53 -20.92 -0.16
CA ALA A 273 9.51 -19.84 -0.33
C ALA A 273 9.79 -19.06 0.97
N GLY A 274 9.05 -19.32 2.06
CA GLY A 274 9.18 -18.57 3.31
C GLY A 274 8.64 -17.14 3.20
N VAL A 275 7.73 -16.85 2.27
CA VAL A 275 7.09 -15.54 2.11
C VAL A 275 5.89 -15.46 3.04
N PRO A 276 5.88 -14.58 4.06
CA PRO A 276 4.68 -14.34 4.85
C PRO A 276 3.52 -13.97 3.93
N THR A 277 2.42 -14.72 4.02
CA THR A 277 1.31 -14.58 3.09
C THR A 277 0.02 -14.32 3.85
N TYR A 278 -0.73 -13.32 3.42
CA TYR A 278 -2.06 -13.00 3.93
C TYR A 278 -3.09 -13.29 2.84
N VAL A 279 -4.25 -13.81 3.22
CA VAL A 279 -5.31 -14.14 2.25
C VAL A 279 -6.54 -13.30 2.57
N VAL A 280 -6.99 -12.54 1.58
CA VAL A 280 -8.19 -11.70 1.69
C VAL A 280 -9.29 -12.30 0.83
N ARG A 281 -10.44 -12.55 1.44
CA ARG A 281 -11.63 -13.10 0.78
C ARG A 281 -12.74 -12.06 0.73
N ARG A 282 -13.65 -12.23 -0.20
CA ARG A 282 -14.88 -11.44 -0.24
C ARG A 282 -15.65 -11.61 1.09
N ASP A 283 -16.26 -10.52 1.52
CA ASP A 283 -17.08 -10.47 2.75
C ASP A 283 -16.31 -10.70 4.07
N GLU A 284 -15.00 -10.90 4.02
CA GLU A 284 -14.13 -10.93 5.20
C GLU A 284 -13.65 -9.51 5.53
N ALA A 285 -13.64 -9.16 6.80
CA ALA A 285 -13.09 -7.87 7.24
C ALA A 285 -11.59 -7.82 6.93
N ILE A 286 -11.14 -6.80 6.18
CA ILE A 286 -9.73 -6.67 5.74
C ILE A 286 -8.77 -6.62 6.92
N ASP A 287 -9.13 -5.92 8.02
CA ASP A 287 -8.32 -5.91 9.24
C ASP A 287 -8.14 -7.33 9.83
N ALA A 288 -9.21 -8.13 9.85
CA ALA A 288 -9.16 -9.51 10.33
C ALA A 288 -8.37 -10.42 9.39
N ALA A 289 -8.53 -10.26 8.07
CA ALA A 289 -7.80 -11.02 7.06
C ALA A 289 -6.28 -10.76 7.12
N LEU A 290 -5.88 -9.54 7.46
CA LEU A 290 -4.49 -9.15 7.60
C LEU A 290 -3.91 -9.34 9.02
N ALA A 291 -4.72 -9.77 9.99
CA ALA A 291 -4.26 -9.95 11.37
C ALA A 291 -3.23 -11.08 11.51
N HIS A 292 -3.38 -12.15 10.73
CA HIS A 292 -2.51 -13.32 10.85
C HIS A 292 -2.09 -13.83 9.47
N PRO A 293 -0.80 -14.14 9.27
CA PRO A 293 -0.35 -14.76 8.05
C PRO A 293 -0.97 -16.16 7.89
N PHE A 294 -1.25 -16.53 6.65
CA PHE A 294 -1.70 -17.86 6.29
C PHE A 294 -0.65 -18.89 6.68
N ARG A 295 -1.08 -19.96 7.33
CA ARG A 295 -0.27 -21.14 7.65
C ARG A 295 -0.94 -22.35 7.04
N GLY A 296 -0.32 -22.95 6.04
CA GLY A 296 -0.76 -24.19 5.44
C GLY A 296 -0.67 -25.33 6.47
N GLY A 297 -1.81 -25.88 6.87
CA GLY A 297 -1.86 -27.04 7.76
C GLY A 297 -2.85 -26.95 8.93
N GLY A 298 -3.49 -25.80 9.10
CA GLY A 298 -4.56 -25.64 10.10
C GLY A 298 -5.95 -25.79 9.47
N THR A 299 -6.44 -27.01 9.29
CA THR A 299 -7.89 -27.25 9.21
C THR A 299 -8.51 -26.62 10.45
N ARG A 300 -9.13 -25.44 10.32
CA ARG A 300 -10.08 -24.98 11.32
C ARG A 300 -11.16 -26.08 11.44
N ARG A 301 -11.06 -26.89 12.48
CA ARG A 301 -12.22 -27.68 12.92
C ARG A 301 -13.32 -26.68 13.27
N ALA A 302 -14.45 -26.88 12.60
CA ALA A 302 -15.69 -26.16 12.81
C ALA A 302 -16.16 -26.26 14.28
#